data_dab17553ec1a3c7b637657ca8cd1b616
#
_entry.id   dab17553ec1a3c7b637657ca8cd1b616
#
_cell.length_a   1.000
_cell.length_b   1.000
_cell.length_c   1.000
_cell.angle_alpha   90.00
_cell.angle_beta   90.00
_cell.angle_gamma   90.00
#
_symmetry.space_group_name_H-M   'P 1'
#
loop_
_entity.id
_entity.type
_entity.pdbx_description
1 polymer ?
#
loop_
_entity_poly.entity_id
_entity_poly.type
_entity_poly.pdbx_seq_one_letter_code
_entity_poly.pdbx_strand_id
1 'polypeptide(L)'
;MASDTYHHGDLKESLIIEGLKLFNEEGADKFSLRKVAALCNVSHSAPYKHFKNKEELINAISQYVFSEFEKSLKEIAEMYKDDPYKKIMELGKKYVWFMVENPDYLKFLFLNNHKYEIIVEENKLETKISGAFGLFKNSAIEYLKSINVKKEEYSQDVIAMWSMVHGIAVMLANKTFIYSGDYLELVENIIHKNLKF
;
A
#
# COMPACT_ATOMS: atom_id res chain seq x y z
N MET A 1 -42.59 4.94 7.66
CA MET A 1 -41.43 5.75 8.08
C MET A 1 -40.43 4.78 8.70
N ALA A 2 -39.47 4.32 7.91
CA ALA A 2 -38.40 3.46 8.41
C ALA A 2 -37.31 4.36 9.00
N SER A 3 -37.04 4.20 10.30
CA SER A 3 -35.94 4.87 10.97
C SER A 3 -34.65 4.20 10.52
N ASP A 4 -33.86 4.89 9.67
CA ASP A 4 -32.46 4.54 9.40
C ASP A 4 -31.72 4.64 10.73
N THR A 5 -31.46 3.50 11.34
CA THR A 5 -30.54 3.33 12.46
C THR A 5 -29.13 3.43 11.89
N TYR A 6 -28.62 4.65 11.78
CA TYR A 6 -27.24 4.94 11.43
C TYR A 6 -26.34 4.44 12.56
N HIS A 7 -25.66 3.30 12.35
CA HIS A 7 -24.76 2.71 13.33
C HIS A 7 -23.54 3.62 13.54
N HIS A 8 -23.35 4.15 14.75
CA HIS A 8 -22.23 5.03 15.14
C HIS A 8 -20.83 4.39 14.97
N GLY A 9 -20.74 3.06 14.81
CA GLY A 9 -19.49 2.37 14.46
C GLY A 9 -19.06 2.54 13.00
N ASP A 10 -20.01 2.86 12.13
CA ASP A 10 -19.85 2.96 10.68
C ASP A 10 -19.40 4.36 10.23
N LEU A 11 -19.66 5.43 11.01
CA LEU A 11 -19.36 6.80 10.59
C LEU A 11 -17.85 7.07 10.51
N LYS A 12 -17.05 6.59 11.45
CA LYS A 12 -15.60 6.82 11.44
C LYS A 12 -14.96 6.18 10.21
N GLU A 13 -15.36 4.98 9.87
CA GLU A 13 -14.91 4.25 8.68
C GLU A 13 -15.38 4.93 7.39
N SER A 14 -16.66 5.32 7.33
CA SER A 14 -17.21 6.09 6.19
C SER A 14 -16.45 7.40 5.96
N LEU A 15 -16.11 8.12 7.03
CA LEU A 15 -15.30 9.35 6.95
C LEU A 15 -13.89 9.07 6.42
N ILE A 16 -13.28 7.94 6.76
CA ILE A 16 -11.97 7.54 6.25
C ILE A 16 -12.06 7.20 4.76
N ILE A 17 -13.06 6.40 4.34
CA ILE A 17 -13.22 5.96 2.95
C ILE A 17 -13.57 7.15 2.03
N GLU A 18 -14.55 7.95 2.39
CA GLU A 18 -14.92 9.14 1.59
C GLU A 18 -13.84 10.22 1.66
N GLY A 19 -13.12 10.31 2.79
CA GLY A 19 -11.95 11.17 2.92
C GLY A 19 -10.83 10.77 1.98
N LEU A 20 -10.54 9.49 1.81
CA LEU A 20 -9.55 8.98 0.87
C LEU A 20 -9.88 9.38 -0.58
N LYS A 21 -11.13 9.17 -1.01
CA LYS A 21 -11.59 9.55 -2.36
C LYS A 21 -11.43 11.05 -2.59
N LEU A 22 -11.96 11.87 -1.67
CA LEU A 22 -11.87 13.33 -1.75
C LEU A 22 -10.42 13.83 -1.80
N PHE A 23 -9.54 13.22 -0.99
CA PHE A 23 -8.13 13.58 -0.98
C PHE A 23 -7.46 13.29 -2.33
N ASN A 24 -7.77 12.15 -2.92
CA ASN A 24 -7.26 11.77 -4.24
C ASN A 24 -7.80 12.67 -5.36
N GLU A 25 -9.03 13.15 -5.25
CA GLU A 25 -9.66 14.00 -6.28
C GLU A 25 -9.18 15.46 -6.19
N GLU A 26 -9.16 16.02 -5.00
CA GLU A 26 -8.94 17.46 -4.80
C GLU A 26 -7.55 17.83 -4.28
N GLY A 27 -6.81 16.88 -3.70
CA GLY A 27 -5.52 17.11 -3.04
C GLY A 27 -5.64 17.72 -1.64
N ALA A 28 -4.51 17.80 -0.94
CA ALA A 28 -4.42 18.25 0.46
C ALA A 28 -4.94 19.67 0.69
N ASP A 29 -4.74 20.58 -0.27
CA ASP A 29 -5.08 22.00 -0.12
C ASP A 29 -6.60 22.23 -0.08
N LYS A 30 -7.34 21.48 -0.88
CA LYS A 30 -8.80 21.59 -0.97
C LYS A 30 -9.56 20.63 -0.05
N PHE A 31 -8.84 19.71 0.59
CA PHE A 31 -9.39 18.74 1.52
C PHE A 31 -9.89 19.40 2.81
N SER A 32 -11.10 19.03 3.27
CA SER A 32 -11.65 19.52 4.53
C SER A 32 -12.67 18.56 5.15
N LEU A 33 -12.74 18.53 6.49
CA LEU A 33 -13.72 17.75 7.24
C LEU A 33 -15.18 18.07 6.85
N ARG A 34 -15.47 19.33 6.49
CA ARG A 34 -16.82 19.74 6.06
C ARG A 34 -17.23 19.10 4.74
N LYS A 35 -16.32 19.02 3.78
CA LYS A 35 -16.57 18.34 2.50
C LYS A 35 -16.77 16.85 2.70
N VAL A 36 -15.92 16.21 3.53
CA VAL A 36 -16.07 14.79 3.85
C VAL A 36 -17.42 14.52 4.56
N ALA A 37 -17.84 15.39 5.50
CA ALA A 37 -19.14 15.29 6.13
C ALA A 37 -20.30 15.33 5.12
N ALA A 38 -20.21 16.21 4.12
CA ALA A 38 -21.21 16.31 3.05
C ALA A 38 -21.28 15.03 2.21
N LEU A 39 -20.12 14.41 1.87
CA LEU A 39 -20.08 13.13 1.15
C LEU A 39 -20.69 11.99 1.96
N CYS A 40 -20.49 12.00 3.28
CA CYS A 40 -21.10 11.02 4.19
C CYS A 40 -22.57 11.32 4.56
N ASN A 41 -23.18 12.38 4.01
CA ASN A 41 -24.53 12.82 4.32
C ASN A 41 -24.78 13.06 5.83
N VAL A 42 -23.80 13.63 6.54
CA VAL A 42 -23.89 13.96 7.96
C VAL A 42 -23.72 15.45 8.21
N SER A 43 -24.08 15.91 9.43
CA SER A 43 -23.88 17.30 9.80
C SER A 43 -22.41 17.69 9.78
N HIS A 44 -22.10 18.95 9.48
CA HIS A 44 -20.73 19.46 9.43
C HIS A 44 -19.97 19.33 10.77
N SER A 45 -20.68 19.18 11.89
CA SER A 45 -20.10 18.96 13.22
C SER A 45 -19.81 17.47 13.53
N ALA A 46 -20.40 16.53 12.79
CA ALA A 46 -20.27 15.10 13.06
C ALA A 46 -18.82 14.58 12.98
N PRO A 47 -18.01 14.95 11.97
CA PRO A 47 -16.62 14.50 11.89
C PRO A 47 -15.77 14.91 13.11
N TYR A 48 -16.07 16.07 13.73
CA TYR A 48 -15.30 16.57 14.88
C TYR A 48 -15.47 15.74 16.15
N LYS A 49 -16.42 14.80 16.17
CA LYS A 49 -16.52 13.78 17.23
C LYS A 49 -15.43 12.70 17.10
N HIS A 50 -14.86 12.54 15.91
CA HIS A 50 -13.87 11.51 15.60
C HIS A 50 -12.47 12.06 15.29
N PHE A 51 -12.38 13.26 14.71
CA PHE A 51 -11.13 13.88 14.25
C PHE A 51 -11.12 15.37 14.61
N LYS A 52 -10.07 15.83 15.31
CA LYS A 52 -9.95 17.23 15.75
C LYS A 52 -9.76 18.20 14.58
N ASN A 53 -9.06 17.76 13.54
CA ASN A 53 -8.71 18.54 12.37
C ASN A 53 -8.53 17.65 11.14
N LYS A 54 -8.25 18.26 9.98
CA LYS A 54 -8.07 17.53 8.72
C LYS A 54 -6.82 16.63 8.73
N GLU A 55 -5.78 17.04 9.44
CA GLU A 55 -4.53 16.31 9.56
C GLU A 55 -4.75 14.98 10.31
N GLU A 56 -5.59 14.98 11.34
CA GLU A 56 -5.93 13.78 12.09
C GLU A 56 -6.73 12.79 11.22
N LEU A 57 -7.66 13.28 10.37
CA LEU A 57 -8.35 12.42 9.40
C LEU A 57 -7.38 11.89 8.34
N ILE A 58 -6.49 12.71 7.79
CA ILE A 58 -5.48 12.28 6.81
C ILE A 58 -4.56 11.19 7.41
N ASN A 59 -4.14 11.35 8.67
CA ASN A 59 -3.37 10.34 9.37
C ASN A 59 -4.16 9.04 9.56
N ALA A 60 -5.45 9.12 9.87
CA ALA A 60 -6.32 7.94 9.99
C ALA A 60 -6.50 7.22 8.65
N ILE A 61 -6.64 7.98 7.54
CA ILE A 61 -6.66 7.42 6.18
C ILE A 61 -5.33 6.69 5.91
N SER A 62 -4.20 7.30 6.23
CA SER A 62 -2.88 6.69 6.06
C SER A 62 -2.77 5.37 6.83
N GLN A 63 -3.14 5.37 8.10
CA GLN A 63 -3.13 4.17 8.94
C GLN A 63 -4.03 3.06 8.39
N TYR A 64 -5.23 3.42 7.94
CA TYR A 64 -6.17 2.48 7.33
C TYR A 64 -5.58 1.83 6.09
N VAL A 65 -5.12 2.62 5.13
CA VAL A 65 -4.58 2.11 3.86
C VAL A 65 -3.33 1.25 4.09
N PHE A 66 -2.42 1.67 4.99
CA PHE A 66 -1.25 0.87 5.34
C PHE A 66 -1.62 -0.44 6.02
N SER A 67 -2.61 -0.42 6.92
CA SER A 67 -3.08 -1.61 7.61
C SER A 67 -3.66 -2.64 6.64
N GLU A 68 -4.49 -2.21 5.69
CA GLU A 68 -5.06 -3.11 4.68
C GLU A 68 -3.97 -3.69 3.77
N PHE A 69 -3.01 -2.87 3.36
CA PHE A 69 -1.90 -3.33 2.55
C PHE A 69 -1.01 -4.33 3.31
N GLU A 70 -0.61 -4.01 4.53
CA GLU A 70 0.20 -4.90 5.37
C GLU A 70 -0.50 -6.23 5.63
N LYS A 71 -1.81 -6.20 5.93
CA LYS A 71 -2.62 -7.40 6.15
C LYS A 71 -2.59 -8.32 4.93
N SER A 72 -2.77 -7.75 3.74
CA SER A 72 -2.76 -8.53 2.49
C SER A 72 -1.43 -9.23 2.24
N LEU A 73 -0.30 -8.62 2.61
CA LEU A 73 1.03 -9.22 2.47
C LEU A 73 1.34 -10.23 3.58
N LYS A 74 0.86 -10.00 4.81
CA LYS A 74 1.08 -10.95 5.93
C LYS A 74 0.48 -12.32 5.67
N GLU A 75 -0.70 -12.38 5.05
CA GLU A 75 -1.35 -13.63 4.68
C GLU A 75 -0.44 -14.48 3.77
N ILE A 76 0.18 -13.85 2.78
CA ILE A 76 1.13 -14.51 1.87
C ILE A 76 2.41 -14.93 2.59
N ALA A 77 2.98 -14.05 3.42
CA ALA A 77 4.21 -14.32 4.14
C ALA A 77 4.08 -15.52 5.10
N GLU A 78 2.92 -15.67 5.74
CA GLU A 78 2.64 -16.81 6.63
C GLU A 78 2.40 -18.10 5.84
N MET A 79 1.66 -18.02 4.71
CA MET A 79 1.37 -19.17 3.86
C MET A 79 2.65 -19.83 3.32
N TYR A 80 3.66 -19.05 2.98
CA TYR A 80 4.91 -19.52 2.39
C TYR A 80 6.13 -19.32 3.32
N LYS A 81 5.93 -19.36 4.63
CA LYS A 81 6.98 -19.08 5.62
C LYS A 81 8.24 -19.94 5.49
N ASP A 82 8.08 -21.19 5.06
CA ASP A 82 9.14 -22.19 4.95
C ASP A 82 9.77 -22.27 3.54
N ASP A 83 9.30 -21.45 2.58
CA ASP A 83 9.81 -21.39 1.21
C ASP A 83 10.15 -19.94 0.84
N PRO A 84 11.42 -19.49 1.05
CA PRO A 84 11.81 -18.11 0.79
C PRO A 84 11.64 -17.66 -0.65
N TYR A 85 11.86 -18.55 -1.64
CA TYR A 85 11.67 -18.24 -3.05
C TYR A 85 10.21 -18.00 -3.38
N LYS A 86 9.35 -18.95 -2.98
CA LYS A 86 7.92 -18.84 -3.24
C LYS A 86 7.30 -17.68 -2.46
N LYS A 87 7.76 -17.43 -1.23
CA LYS A 87 7.36 -16.28 -0.42
C LYS A 87 7.59 -14.96 -1.15
N ILE A 88 8.82 -14.71 -1.62
CA ILE A 88 9.13 -13.42 -2.27
C ILE A 88 8.43 -13.28 -3.63
N MET A 89 8.28 -14.36 -4.38
CA MET A 89 7.52 -14.41 -5.63
C MET A 89 6.06 -14.02 -5.41
N GLU A 90 5.38 -14.68 -4.49
CA GLU A 90 3.96 -14.45 -4.21
C GLU A 90 3.71 -13.11 -3.52
N LEU A 91 4.65 -12.61 -2.70
CA LEU A 91 4.60 -11.25 -2.16
C LEU A 91 4.66 -10.20 -3.27
N GLY A 92 5.52 -10.39 -4.25
CA GLY A 92 5.60 -9.48 -5.40
C GLY A 92 4.31 -9.48 -6.24
N LYS A 93 3.75 -10.65 -6.53
CA LYS A 93 2.45 -10.79 -7.21
C LYS A 93 1.32 -10.13 -6.41
N LYS A 94 1.26 -10.41 -5.10
CA LYS A 94 0.24 -9.84 -4.21
C LYS A 94 0.35 -8.33 -4.11
N TYR A 95 1.58 -7.79 -4.09
CA TYR A 95 1.82 -6.34 -4.15
C TYR A 95 1.17 -5.72 -5.40
N VAL A 96 1.50 -6.26 -6.58
CA VAL A 96 0.97 -5.73 -7.83
C VAL A 96 -0.56 -5.85 -7.88
N TRP A 97 -1.08 -7.03 -7.54
CA TRP A 97 -2.52 -7.27 -7.47
C TRP A 97 -3.22 -6.25 -6.54
N PHE A 98 -2.71 -6.08 -5.32
CA PHE A 98 -3.33 -5.17 -4.34
C PHE A 98 -3.39 -3.73 -4.85
N MET A 99 -2.32 -3.24 -5.47
CA MET A 99 -2.27 -1.87 -5.97
C MET A 99 -3.12 -1.66 -7.23
N VAL A 100 -3.25 -2.68 -8.08
CA VAL A 100 -4.10 -2.63 -9.28
C VAL A 100 -5.59 -2.67 -8.92
N GLU A 101 -5.96 -3.52 -7.95
CA GLU A 101 -7.35 -3.61 -7.46
C GLU A 101 -7.75 -2.42 -6.57
N ASN A 102 -6.77 -1.69 -6.01
CA ASN A 102 -7.00 -0.54 -5.14
C ASN A 102 -6.23 0.69 -5.64
N PRO A 103 -6.57 1.25 -6.81
CA PRO A 103 -5.81 2.36 -7.40
C PRO A 103 -5.85 3.63 -6.55
N ASP A 104 -6.90 3.83 -5.75
CA ASP A 104 -6.99 4.94 -4.80
C ASP A 104 -5.97 4.81 -3.66
N TYR A 105 -5.65 3.58 -3.23
CA TYR A 105 -4.61 3.35 -2.23
C TYR A 105 -3.23 3.65 -2.80
N LEU A 106 -2.95 3.17 -4.02
CA LEU A 106 -1.71 3.47 -4.73
C LEU A 106 -1.51 4.99 -4.88
N LYS A 107 -2.55 5.69 -5.35
CA LYS A 107 -2.52 7.15 -5.55
C LYS A 107 -2.26 7.89 -4.24
N PHE A 108 -2.96 7.50 -3.18
CA PHE A 108 -2.82 8.10 -1.87
C PHE A 108 -1.43 7.88 -1.28
N LEU A 109 -0.92 6.64 -1.32
CA LEU A 109 0.35 6.28 -0.70
C LEU A 109 1.57 6.83 -1.45
N PHE A 110 1.55 6.83 -2.77
CA PHE A 110 2.78 7.00 -3.56
C PHE A 110 2.74 8.12 -4.60
N LEU A 111 1.54 8.58 -5.01
CA LEU A 111 1.42 9.57 -6.09
C LEU A 111 0.99 10.95 -5.58
N ASN A 112 0.54 11.06 -4.35
CA ASN A 112 0.30 12.32 -3.68
C ASN A 112 1.57 12.76 -2.92
N ASN A 113 1.71 14.07 -2.64
CA ASN A 113 2.87 14.66 -1.97
C ASN A 113 3.07 14.22 -0.49
N HIS A 114 2.55 13.06 -0.10
CA HIS A 114 2.87 12.46 1.19
C HIS A 114 4.26 11.83 1.11
N LYS A 115 5.17 12.36 1.92
CA LYS A 115 6.55 11.89 1.95
C LYS A 115 6.65 10.60 2.78
N TYR A 116 6.75 9.49 2.10
CA TYR A 116 7.25 8.25 2.69
C TYR A 116 8.73 8.13 2.35
N GLU A 117 9.57 8.24 3.38
CA GLU A 117 11.01 8.19 3.20
C GLU A 117 11.51 6.77 3.50
N ILE A 118 12.11 6.12 2.51
CA ILE A 118 12.95 4.96 2.70
C ILE A 118 14.38 5.49 2.79
N ILE A 119 14.99 5.36 3.96
CA ILE A 119 16.36 5.82 4.18
C ILE A 119 17.29 4.66 3.83
N VAL A 120 18.19 4.91 2.89
CA VAL A 120 19.24 3.97 2.50
C VAL A 120 20.56 4.56 2.97
N GLU A 121 21.12 4.03 4.06
CA GLU A 121 22.49 4.26 4.47
C GLU A 121 23.36 3.12 3.94
N GLU A 122 24.67 3.35 3.86
CA GLU A 122 25.62 2.35 3.37
C GLU A 122 25.38 0.99 4.06
N ASN A 123 24.91 -0.01 3.28
CA ASN A 123 24.55 -1.36 3.74
C ASN A 123 23.41 -1.46 4.78
N LYS A 124 22.65 -0.39 4.98
CA LYS A 124 21.44 -0.39 5.84
C LYS A 124 20.27 0.19 5.07
N LEU A 125 19.21 -0.57 5.04
CA LEU A 125 17.93 -0.15 4.49
C LEU A 125 16.96 0.07 5.65
N GLU A 126 16.76 1.33 6.03
CA GLU A 126 15.84 1.72 7.09
C GLU A 126 14.61 2.39 6.50
N THR A 127 13.50 2.27 7.18
CA THR A 127 12.28 2.98 6.84
C THR A 127 11.59 3.40 8.13
N LYS A 128 11.04 4.60 8.14
CA LYS A 128 10.15 5.07 9.21
C LYS A 128 8.81 4.34 9.19
N ILE A 129 8.51 3.64 8.08
CA ILE A 129 7.31 2.86 7.89
C ILE A 129 7.66 1.41 8.22
N SER A 130 7.25 0.95 9.41
CA SER A 130 7.13 -0.48 9.70
C SER A 130 5.94 -1.05 8.92
N GLY A 131 5.83 -2.36 8.82
CA GLY A 131 4.67 -2.97 8.17
C GLY A 131 5.00 -3.51 6.79
N ALA A 132 4.24 -3.13 5.76
CA ALA A 132 4.32 -3.74 4.43
C ALA A 132 5.73 -3.75 3.82
N PHE A 133 6.44 -2.62 3.84
CA PHE A 133 7.82 -2.57 3.35
C PHE A 133 8.79 -3.37 4.22
N GLY A 134 8.63 -3.32 5.55
CA GLY A 134 9.44 -4.11 6.48
C GLY A 134 9.27 -5.62 6.25
N LEU A 135 8.04 -6.07 6.03
CA LEU A 135 7.71 -7.45 5.71
C LEU A 135 8.36 -7.88 4.39
N PHE A 136 8.18 -7.07 3.34
CA PHE A 136 8.80 -7.32 2.03
C PHE A 136 10.34 -7.39 2.14
N LYS A 137 10.97 -6.38 2.77
CA LYS A 137 12.40 -6.32 2.99
C LYS A 137 12.93 -7.58 3.68
N ASN A 138 12.30 -8.00 4.78
CA ASN A 138 12.73 -9.16 5.53
C ASN A 138 12.61 -10.45 4.69
N SER A 139 11.50 -10.62 3.97
CA SER A 139 11.29 -11.76 3.07
C SER A 139 12.30 -11.79 1.90
N ALA A 140 12.61 -10.62 1.33
CA ALA A 140 13.64 -10.50 0.31
C ALA A 140 15.04 -10.89 0.85
N ILE A 141 15.39 -10.44 2.06
CA ILE A 141 16.64 -10.80 2.72
C ILE A 141 16.70 -12.31 3.03
N GLU A 142 15.60 -12.92 3.47
CA GLU A 142 15.54 -14.38 3.66
C GLU A 142 15.81 -15.13 2.36
N TYR A 143 15.18 -14.69 1.26
CA TYR A 143 15.43 -15.26 -0.05
C TYR A 143 16.90 -15.09 -0.49
N LEU A 144 17.47 -13.88 -0.39
CA LEU A 144 18.87 -13.61 -0.77
C LEU A 144 19.86 -14.47 0.05
N LYS A 145 19.59 -14.70 1.34
CA LYS A 145 20.35 -15.63 2.17
C LYS A 145 20.27 -17.06 1.66
N SER A 146 19.08 -17.51 1.26
CA SER A 146 18.87 -18.89 0.80
C SER A 146 19.65 -19.24 -0.47
N ILE A 147 20.00 -18.21 -1.27
CA ILE A 147 20.78 -18.34 -2.50
C ILE A 147 22.23 -17.83 -2.35
N ASN A 148 22.70 -17.65 -1.11
CA ASN A 148 24.07 -17.25 -0.76
C ASN A 148 24.55 -15.91 -1.36
N VAL A 149 23.66 -14.94 -1.54
CA VAL A 149 24.05 -13.57 -1.90
C VAL A 149 24.83 -12.93 -0.76
N LYS A 150 25.83 -12.12 -1.08
CA LYS A 150 26.64 -11.42 -0.07
C LYS A 150 25.80 -10.32 0.61
N LYS A 151 26.00 -10.16 1.93
CA LYS A 151 25.25 -9.20 2.74
C LYS A 151 25.36 -7.76 2.23
N GLU A 152 26.48 -7.40 1.65
CA GLU A 152 26.76 -6.08 1.10
C GLU A 152 25.86 -5.74 -0.10
N GLU A 153 25.30 -6.73 -0.77
CA GLU A 153 24.40 -6.58 -1.93
C GLU A 153 22.92 -6.47 -1.54
N TYR A 154 22.54 -6.84 -0.29
CA TYR A 154 21.13 -6.95 0.10
C TYR A 154 20.34 -5.66 -0.12
N SER A 155 20.88 -4.49 0.23
CA SER A 155 20.15 -3.22 0.09
C SER A 155 19.83 -2.92 -1.36
N GLN A 156 20.78 -3.15 -2.27
CA GLN A 156 20.60 -2.92 -3.71
C GLN A 156 19.57 -3.90 -4.30
N ASP A 157 19.67 -5.19 -3.96
CA ASP A 157 18.77 -6.21 -4.46
C ASP A 157 17.34 -6.01 -3.94
N VAL A 158 17.16 -5.67 -2.66
CA VAL A 158 15.84 -5.36 -2.08
C VAL A 158 15.20 -4.15 -2.77
N ILE A 159 15.97 -3.08 -3.02
CA ILE A 159 15.49 -1.90 -3.73
C ILE A 159 15.12 -2.26 -5.17
N ALA A 160 15.95 -3.06 -5.87
CA ALA A 160 15.65 -3.49 -7.23
C ALA A 160 14.35 -4.30 -7.30
N MET A 161 14.16 -5.28 -6.41
CA MET A 161 12.95 -6.09 -6.32
C MET A 161 11.72 -5.21 -6.04
N TRP A 162 11.82 -4.29 -5.06
CA TRP A 162 10.73 -3.37 -4.74
C TRP A 162 10.40 -2.46 -5.90
N SER A 163 11.40 -1.82 -6.52
CA SER A 163 11.22 -0.90 -7.64
C SER A 163 10.57 -1.57 -8.84
N MET A 164 10.91 -2.83 -9.11
CA MET A 164 10.32 -3.61 -10.20
C MET A 164 8.81 -3.80 -9.99
N VAL A 165 8.40 -4.35 -8.84
CA VAL A 165 6.96 -4.60 -8.57
C VAL A 165 6.19 -3.31 -8.42
N HIS A 166 6.81 -2.27 -7.84
CA HIS A 166 6.20 -0.95 -7.73
C HIS A 166 5.99 -0.30 -9.10
N GLY A 167 7.00 -0.31 -9.96
CA GLY A 167 6.89 0.23 -11.31
C GLY A 167 5.80 -0.45 -12.14
N ILE A 168 5.73 -1.79 -12.08
CA ILE A 168 4.68 -2.57 -12.77
C ILE A 168 3.30 -2.18 -12.22
N ALA A 169 3.14 -2.12 -10.90
CA ALA A 169 1.87 -1.76 -10.26
C ALA A 169 1.39 -0.36 -10.67
N VAL A 170 2.30 0.63 -10.67
CA VAL A 170 2.00 2.01 -11.10
C VAL A 170 1.57 2.06 -12.56
N MET A 171 2.30 1.38 -13.45
CA MET A 171 1.98 1.37 -14.89
C MET A 171 0.63 0.72 -15.19
N LEU A 172 0.31 -0.40 -14.51
CA LEU A 172 -0.97 -1.09 -14.69
C LEU A 172 -2.13 -0.28 -14.11
N ALA A 173 -2.01 0.18 -12.86
CA ALA A 173 -3.08 0.91 -12.17
C ALA A 173 -3.42 2.24 -12.87
N ASN A 174 -2.41 2.95 -13.41
CA ASN A 174 -2.61 4.20 -14.17
C ASN A 174 -2.94 3.97 -15.65
N LYS A 175 -3.07 2.71 -16.09
CA LYS A 175 -3.33 2.36 -17.49
C LYS A 175 -2.31 2.94 -18.48
N THR A 176 -1.11 3.28 -18.00
CA THR A 176 0.03 3.67 -18.84
C THR A 176 0.52 2.48 -19.67
N PHE A 177 0.32 1.28 -19.12
CA PHE A 177 0.61 0.00 -19.74
C PHE A 177 -0.68 -0.82 -19.76
N ILE A 178 -1.12 -1.18 -20.97
CA ILE A 178 -2.32 -2.01 -21.20
C ILE A 178 -1.85 -3.39 -21.66
N TYR A 179 -2.21 -4.42 -20.92
CA TYR A 179 -1.93 -5.80 -21.25
C TYR A 179 -3.24 -6.56 -21.47
N SER A 180 -3.36 -7.25 -22.60
CA SER A 180 -4.58 -7.96 -23.00
C SER A 180 -4.70 -9.38 -22.42
N GLY A 181 -3.62 -9.91 -21.81
CA GLY A 181 -3.59 -11.22 -21.17
C GLY A 181 -3.79 -11.14 -19.65
N ASP A 182 -3.52 -12.24 -18.96
CA ASP A 182 -3.47 -12.26 -17.51
C ASP A 182 -2.22 -11.50 -17.00
N TYR A 183 -2.46 -10.33 -16.41
CA TYR A 183 -1.36 -9.50 -15.91
C TYR A 183 -0.63 -10.14 -14.73
N LEU A 184 -1.26 -11.01 -13.95
CA LEU A 184 -0.61 -11.73 -12.86
C LEU A 184 0.36 -12.79 -13.36
N GLU A 185 0.02 -13.47 -14.46
CA GLU A 185 0.95 -14.38 -15.14
C GLU A 185 2.14 -13.61 -15.71
N LEU A 186 1.89 -12.44 -16.34
CA LEU A 186 2.98 -11.56 -16.78
C LEU A 186 3.89 -11.14 -15.65
N VAL A 187 3.32 -10.71 -14.51
CA VAL A 187 4.07 -10.30 -13.32
C VAL A 187 4.92 -11.46 -12.78
N GLU A 188 4.35 -12.65 -12.68
CA GLU A 188 5.05 -13.86 -12.25
C GLU A 188 6.26 -14.14 -13.15
N ASN A 189 6.07 -14.12 -14.46
CA ASN A 189 7.14 -14.33 -15.44
C ASN A 189 8.24 -13.27 -15.34
N ILE A 190 7.89 -12.00 -15.12
CA ILE A 190 8.86 -10.92 -14.94
C ILE A 190 9.65 -11.12 -13.65
N ILE A 191 8.98 -11.41 -12.52
CA ILE A 191 9.64 -11.63 -11.24
C ILE A 191 10.57 -12.85 -11.36
N HIS A 192 10.07 -13.97 -11.86
CA HIS A 192 10.87 -15.20 -12.03
C HIS A 192 12.13 -14.95 -12.84
N LYS A 193 12.02 -14.23 -13.96
CA LYS A 193 13.16 -13.91 -14.84
C LYS A 193 14.22 -13.01 -14.16
N ASN A 194 13.84 -12.20 -13.19
CA ASN A 194 14.70 -11.20 -12.56
C ASN A 194 15.14 -11.58 -11.13
N LEU A 195 14.58 -12.64 -10.55
CA LEU A 195 15.13 -13.21 -9.32
C LEU A 195 16.46 -13.93 -9.65
N LYS A 196 17.45 -13.72 -8.78
CA LYS A 196 18.72 -14.47 -8.86
C LYS A 196 18.48 -15.93 -8.47
N PHE A 197 19.15 -16.85 -9.12
CA PHE A 197 19.15 -18.28 -8.83
C PHE A 197 20.49 -18.70 -8.24
#